data_8df0c410818b4039cf9e016654cbf08a
#
_entry.id   8df0c410818b4039cf9e016654cbf08a
#
_cell.length_a   1.000
_cell.length_b   1.000
_cell.length_c   1.000
_cell.angle_alpha   90.00
_cell.angle_beta   90.00
_cell.angle_gamma   90.00
#
_symmetry.space_group_name_H-M   'P 1'
#
loop_
_entity.id
_entity.type
_entity.pdbx_description
1 polymer ?
#
loop_
_entity_poly.entity_id
_entity_poly.type
_entity_poly.pdbx_seq_one_letter_code
_entity_poly.pdbx_strand_id
1 'polypeptide(L)'
;LWEIPEFFRLVYAQFDQQRYQDLLVQFELDRNSQYRRLSKGMRALVNLILALTSNATYIILDEPFDGLDVIVRENIATMVIDEVADQQKGFLISSHDLNELDGLSDRVLLLKDSRLVQDYHLEEIRETAKKLQLVFNDKTIPAVLKEHSQLIRVSGRVLVVVITHYTPEIDQQLRALNPVLLEELPLTLEDLFRANLAHDTGYQLMK
;
A
#
# COMPACT_ATOMS: atom_id res chain seq x y z
N LEU A 1 19.87 22.98 -7.63
CA LEU A 1 19.63 21.68 -8.28
C LEU A 1 20.47 21.49 -9.55
N TRP A 2 20.94 22.55 -10.12
CA TRP A 2 21.75 22.58 -11.35
C TRP A 2 23.06 21.76 -11.27
N GLU A 3 23.78 21.77 -10.14
CA GLU A 3 25.09 21.10 -9.96
C GLU A 3 25.00 19.64 -9.55
N ILE A 4 23.82 19.17 -9.10
CA ILE A 4 23.64 17.82 -8.60
C ILE A 4 23.88 16.75 -9.67
N PRO A 5 23.42 16.91 -10.92
CA PRO A 5 23.66 15.92 -11.99
C PRO A 5 25.14 15.66 -12.28
N GLU A 6 26.00 16.67 -12.13
CA GLU A 6 27.45 16.51 -12.36
C GLU A 6 28.05 15.49 -11.39
N PHE A 7 27.64 15.55 -10.12
CA PHE A 7 28.08 14.56 -9.13
C PHE A 7 27.50 13.17 -9.42
N PHE A 8 26.21 13.08 -9.76
CA PHE A 8 25.57 11.79 -10.04
C PHE A 8 26.16 11.10 -11.26
N ARG A 9 26.57 11.82 -12.29
CA ARG A 9 27.27 11.28 -13.47
C ARG A 9 28.63 10.65 -13.15
N LEU A 10 29.28 11.09 -12.09
CA LEU A 10 30.56 10.47 -11.66
C LEU A 10 30.32 9.10 -11.00
N VAL A 11 29.15 8.88 -10.41
CA VAL A 11 28.82 7.65 -9.69
C VAL A 11 28.00 6.70 -10.57
N TYR A 12 27.07 7.22 -11.34
CA TYR A 12 26.18 6.46 -12.20
C TYR A 12 26.47 6.73 -13.67
N ALA A 13 27.16 5.79 -14.32
CA ALA A 13 27.61 5.94 -15.71
C ALA A 13 26.46 6.16 -16.73
N GLN A 14 25.27 5.68 -16.41
CA GLN A 14 24.07 5.79 -17.25
C GLN A 14 23.09 6.86 -16.76
N PHE A 15 23.55 7.82 -15.95
CA PHE A 15 22.67 8.89 -15.45
C PHE A 15 22.07 9.70 -16.60
N ASP A 16 20.73 9.77 -16.66
CA ASP A 16 19.99 10.50 -17.69
C ASP A 16 19.78 11.96 -17.28
N GLN A 17 20.69 12.81 -17.68
CA GLN A 17 20.64 14.25 -17.39
C GLN A 17 19.46 14.95 -18.07
N GLN A 18 19.08 14.53 -19.28
CA GLN A 18 17.98 15.16 -19.98
C GLN A 18 16.67 14.87 -19.25
N ARG A 19 16.41 13.61 -18.92
CA ARG A 19 15.24 13.20 -18.16
C ARG A 19 15.19 13.86 -16.78
N TYR A 20 16.32 14.03 -16.12
CA TYR A 20 16.38 14.78 -14.84
C TYR A 20 15.84 16.20 -15.01
N GLN A 21 16.26 16.92 -16.06
CA GLN A 21 15.79 18.27 -16.32
C GLN A 21 14.30 18.31 -16.67
N ASP A 22 13.83 17.37 -17.48
CA ASP A 22 12.43 17.28 -17.88
C ASP A 22 11.52 17.03 -16.66
N LEU A 23 11.92 16.15 -15.75
CA LEU A 23 11.18 15.88 -14.51
C LEU A 23 11.19 17.09 -13.55
N LEU A 24 12.28 17.85 -13.45
CA LEU A 24 12.26 19.09 -12.67
C LEU A 24 11.24 20.09 -13.21
N VAL A 25 11.12 20.20 -14.54
CA VAL A 25 10.10 21.07 -15.18
C VAL A 25 8.71 20.54 -14.94
N GLN A 26 8.48 19.25 -15.11
CA GLN A 26 7.18 18.60 -14.91
C GLN A 26 6.64 18.82 -13.48
N PHE A 27 7.50 18.79 -12.47
CA PHE A 27 7.12 18.99 -11.07
C PHE A 27 7.35 20.43 -10.57
N GLU A 28 7.50 21.39 -11.48
CA GLU A 28 7.66 22.82 -11.19
C GLU A 28 8.80 23.12 -10.19
N LEU A 29 9.87 22.32 -10.23
CA LEU A 29 11.04 22.48 -9.38
C LEU A 29 12.05 23.44 -10.04
N ASP A 30 12.22 24.63 -9.47
CA ASP A 30 13.20 25.59 -10.00
C ASP A 30 14.62 25.04 -9.92
N ARG A 31 15.22 24.81 -11.09
CA ARG A 31 16.60 24.30 -11.25
C ARG A 31 17.66 25.14 -10.55
N ASN A 32 17.40 26.45 -10.35
CA ASN A 32 18.32 27.37 -9.68
C ASN A 32 18.19 27.33 -8.15
N SER A 33 17.18 26.65 -7.64
CA SER A 33 16.96 26.48 -6.20
C SER A 33 18.11 25.71 -5.56
N GLN A 34 18.48 26.12 -4.36
CA GLN A 34 19.41 25.37 -3.52
C GLN A 34 18.66 24.25 -2.80
N TYR A 35 19.16 23.01 -2.87
CA TYR A 35 18.55 21.84 -2.22
C TYR A 35 18.20 22.07 -0.74
N ARG A 36 19.06 22.78 0.00
CA ARG A 36 18.86 23.12 1.43
C ARG A 36 17.64 24.00 1.69
N ARG A 37 17.19 24.78 0.69
CA ARG A 37 16.06 25.71 0.82
C ARG A 37 14.73 25.08 0.39
N LEU A 38 14.76 23.88 -0.16
CA LEU A 38 13.56 23.16 -0.55
C LEU A 38 12.76 22.71 0.69
N SER A 39 11.44 22.67 0.54
CA SER A 39 10.55 22.01 1.53
C SER A 39 10.87 20.51 1.66
N LYS A 40 10.35 19.86 2.71
CA LYS A 40 10.52 18.41 2.88
C LYS A 40 10.00 17.66 1.64
N GLY A 41 8.80 18.01 1.15
CA GLY A 41 8.20 17.40 -0.02
C GLY A 41 8.99 17.62 -1.31
N MET A 42 9.44 18.86 -1.56
CA MET A 42 10.28 19.14 -2.73
C MET A 42 11.60 18.37 -2.68
N ARG A 43 12.20 18.19 -1.51
CA ARG A 43 13.41 17.36 -1.37
C ARG A 43 13.14 15.90 -1.66
N ALA A 44 12.00 15.37 -1.19
CA ALA A 44 11.58 14.00 -1.48
C ALA A 44 11.42 13.77 -2.98
N LEU A 45 10.74 14.68 -3.69
CA LEU A 45 10.61 14.63 -5.15
C LEU A 45 11.98 14.69 -5.86
N VAL A 46 12.87 15.61 -5.47
CA VAL A 46 14.21 15.70 -6.07
C VAL A 46 14.99 14.40 -5.85
N ASN A 47 14.94 13.82 -4.65
CA ASN A 47 15.62 12.55 -4.36
C ASN A 47 15.08 11.40 -5.21
N LEU A 48 13.75 11.32 -5.36
CA LEU A 48 13.15 10.31 -6.23
C LEU A 48 13.57 10.52 -7.70
N ILE A 49 13.49 11.75 -8.22
CA ILE A 49 13.92 12.08 -9.58
C ILE A 49 15.38 11.67 -9.81
N LEU A 50 16.27 11.94 -8.85
CA LEU A 50 17.68 11.52 -8.93
C LEU A 50 17.83 9.98 -8.96
N ALA A 51 17.05 9.27 -8.13
CA ALA A 51 17.06 7.82 -8.13
C ALA A 51 16.55 7.24 -9.46
N LEU A 52 15.47 7.79 -10.01
CA LEU A 52 14.89 7.33 -11.29
C LEU A 52 15.85 7.57 -12.47
N THR A 53 16.52 8.72 -12.48
CA THR A 53 17.44 9.11 -13.55
C THR A 53 18.85 8.51 -13.43
N SER A 54 19.13 7.82 -12.32
CA SER A 54 20.35 7.00 -12.17
C SER A 54 20.36 5.78 -13.08
N ASN A 55 19.22 5.43 -13.68
CA ASN A 55 18.99 4.21 -14.48
C ASN A 55 19.29 2.91 -13.74
N ALA A 56 19.15 2.90 -12.41
CA ALA A 56 19.20 1.67 -11.63
C ALA A 56 17.96 0.81 -11.91
N THR A 57 18.17 -0.50 -12.00
CA THR A 57 17.08 -1.49 -12.18
C THR A 57 16.25 -1.64 -10.90
N TYR A 58 16.88 -1.52 -9.73
CA TYR A 58 16.24 -1.62 -8.43
C TYR A 58 16.47 -0.36 -7.62
N ILE A 59 15.42 0.16 -7.01
CA ILE A 59 15.43 1.38 -6.21
C ILE A 59 14.90 1.07 -4.82
N ILE A 60 15.65 1.48 -3.81
CA ILE A 60 15.24 1.31 -2.40
C ILE A 60 14.84 2.70 -1.87
N LEU A 61 13.62 2.79 -1.34
CA LEU A 61 13.06 4.00 -0.76
C LEU A 61 12.73 3.74 0.71
N ASP A 62 13.35 4.50 1.59
CA ASP A 62 13.12 4.40 3.03
C ASP A 62 12.20 5.53 3.49
N GLU A 63 10.98 5.16 3.93
CA GLU A 63 9.90 6.05 4.37
C GLU A 63 9.66 7.24 3.41
N PRO A 64 9.48 7.00 2.09
CA PRO A 64 9.46 8.09 1.10
C PRO A 64 8.26 9.03 1.24
N PHE A 65 7.23 8.62 1.93
CA PHE A 65 5.97 9.36 2.11
C PHE A 65 5.90 10.11 3.46
N ASP A 66 6.83 9.85 4.39
CA ASP A 66 6.74 10.37 5.76
C ASP A 66 6.66 11.91 5.82
N GLY A 67 5.59 12.41 6.45
CA GLY A 67 5.36 13.85 6.67
C GLY A 67 5.20 14.66 5.38
N LEU A 68 4.78 14.05 4.28
CA LEU A 68 4.45 14.72 3.04
C LEU A 68 2.95 15.05 2.99
N ASP A 69 2.61 16.13 2.28
CA ASP A 69 1.22 16.41 1.95
C ASP A 69 0.68 15.43 0.89
N VAL A 70 -0.64 15.39 0.75
CA VAL A 70 -1.33 14.44 -0.13
C VAL A 70 -0.89 14.58 -1.59
N ILE A 71 -0.72 15.81 -2.09
CA ILE A 71 -0.37 16.05 -3.50
C ILE A 71 1.03 15.51 -3.81
N VAL A 72 1.99 15.75 -2.92
CA VAL A 72 3.36 15.24 -3.10
C VAL A 72 3.40 13.71 -3.02
N ARG A 73 2.62 13.10 -2.12
CA ARG A 73 2.49 11.63 -2.04
C ARG A 73 1.95 11.04 -3.34
N GLU A 74 0.86 11.58 -3.87
CA GLU A 74 0.27 11.15 -5.13
C GLU A 74 1.27 11.26 -6.29
N ASN A 75 2.02 12.34 -6.37
CA ASN A 75 3.06 12.51 -7.37
C ASN A 75 4.14 11.42 -7.27
N ILE A 76 4.63 11.12 -6.06
CA ILE A 76 5.63 10.06 -5.82
C ILE A 76 5.07 8.70 -6.21
N ALA A 77 3.85 8.37 -5.78
CA ALA A 77 3.20 7.11 -6.09
C ALA A 77 3.02 6.92 -7.60
N THR A 78 2.53 7.96 -8.29
CA THR A 78 2.37 7.95 -9.76
C THR A 78 3.71 7.70 -10.45
N MET A 79 4.77 8.41 -10.06
CA MET A 79 6.11 8.21 -10.64
C MET A 79 6.62 6.78 -10.44
N VAL A 80 6.38 6.18 -9.28
CA VAL A 80 6.77 4.78 -9.01
C VAL A 80 6.00 3.82 -9.90
N ILE A 81 4.68 3.99 -10.02
CA ILE A 81 3.82 3.14 -10.87
C ILE A 81 4.26 3.22 -12.34
N ASP A 82 4.47 4.43 -12.86
CA ASP A 82 4.90 4.64 -14.25
C ASP A 82 6.24 3.98 -14.53
N GLU A 83 7.20 4.07 -13.59
CA GLU A 83 8.51 3.44 -13.74
C GLU A 83 8.45 1.91 -13.72
N VAL A 84 7.57 1.32 -12.93
CA VAL A 84 7.34 -0.13 -12.93
C VAL A 84 6.73 -0.55 -14.26
N ALA A 85 5.71 0.16 -14.74
CA ALA A 85 4.99 -0.18 -15.96
C ALA A 85 5.84 0.01 -17.22
N ASP A 86 6.52 1.16 -17.35
CA ASP A 86 7.20 1.54 -18.59
C ASP A 86 8.65 1.05 -18.65
N GLN A 87 9.35 1.04 -17.52
CA GLN A 87 10.80 0.78 -17.45
C GLN A 87 11.14 -0.56 -16.79
N GLN A 88 10.15 -1.31 -16.32
CA GLN A 88 10.32 -2.59 -15.62
C GLN A 88 11.30 -2.47 -14.41
N LYS A 89 11.26 -1.34 -13.71
CA LYS A 89 12.06 -1.15 -12.50
C LYS A 89 11.42 -1.82 -11.30
N GLY A 90 12.25 -2.33 -10.40
CA GLY A 90 11.82 -2.88 -9.13
C GLY A 90 12.00 -1.86 -8.00
N PHE A 91 11.00 -1.74 -7.12
CA PHE A 91 11.06 -0.86 -5.95
C PHE A 91 10.95 -1.69 -4.68
N LEU A 92 11.79 -1.36 -3.69
CA LEU A 92 11.65 -1.81 -2.32
C LEU A 92 11.37 -0.58 -1.46
N ILE A 93 10.16 -0.50 -0.91
CA ILE A 93 9.68 0.69 -0.18
C ILE A 93 9.42 0.28 1.27
N SER A 94 10.05 0.96 2.23
CA SER A 94 9.66 0.87 3.63
C SER A 94 8.58 1.88 3.96
N SER A 95 7.58 1.49 4.74
CA SER A 95 6.62 2.40 5.37
C SER A 95 6.07 1.77 6.65
N HIS A 96 5.72 2.62 7.61
CA HIS A 96 4.97 2.24 8.80
C HIS A 96 3.47 2.54 8.64
N ASP A 97 3.05 3.17 7.55
CA ASP A 97 1.65 3.41 7.20
C ASP A 97 1.22 2.52 6.02
N LEU A 98 0.39 1.52 6.31
CA LEU A 98 -0.11 0.57 5.32
C LEU A 98 -0.97 1.22 4.23
N ASN A 99 -1.61 2.36 4.53
CA ASN A 99 -2.42 3.08 3.55
C ASN A 99 -1.58 3.69 2.42
N GLU A 100 -0.31 4.01 2.70
CA GLU A 100 0.62 4.53 1.69
C GLU A 100 1.03 3.46 0.68
N LEU A 101 1.03 2.19 1.10
CA LEU A 101 1.40 1.04 0.29
C LEU A 101 0.21 0.40 -0.42
N ASP A 102 -1.02 0.71 0.03
CA ASP A 102 -2.23 0.13 -0.56
C ASP A 102 -2.42 0.65 -2.00
N GLY A 103 -2.54 -0.27 -2.94
CA GLY A 103 -2.61 0.05 -4.37
C GLY A 103 -1.27 0.32 -5.05
N LEU A 104 -0.15 0.42 -4.29
CA LEU A 104 1.19 0.62 -4.84
C LEU A 104 2.03 -0.67 -4.88
N SER A 105 1.75 -1.59 -3.97
CA SER A 105 2.57 -2.80 -3.76
C SER A 105 1.94 -4.03 -4.39
N ASP A 106 2.78 -4.90 -5.00
CA ASP A 106 2.41 -6.26 -5.44
C ASP A 106 2.67 -7.28 -4.34
N ARG A 107 3.69 -7.01 -3.52
CA ARG A 107 4.19 -7.91 -2.48
C ARG A 107 4.51 -7.12 -1.22
N VAL A 108 4.10 -7.64 -0.07
CA VAL A 108 4.33 -7.03 1.23
C VAL A 108 5.14 -7.96 2.12
N LEU A 109 6.22 -7.41 2.66
CA LEU A 109 7.12 -8.09 3.58
C LEU A 109 6.95 -7.48 4.97
N LEU A 110 6.54 -8.28 5.97
CA LEU A 110 6.42 -7.82 7.35
C LEU A 110 7.68 -8.13 8.15
N LEU A 111 8.31 -7.07 8.64
CA LEU A 111 9.46 -7.17 9.53
C LEU A 111 9.02 -6.97 10.99
N LYS A 112 9.42 -7.90 11.86
CA LYS A 112 9.24 -7.80 13.32
C LYS A 112 10.50 -8.32 14.02
N ASP A 113 11.00 -7.57 15.00
CA ASP A 113 12.20 -7.95 15.77
C ASP A 113 13.39 -8.33 14.86
N SER A 114 13.64 -7.52 13.82
CA SER A 114 14.69 -7.72 12.80
C SER A 114 14.59 -9.05 12.03
N ARG A 115 13.41 -9.64 11.97
CA ARG A 115 13.13 -10.87 11.21
C ARG A 115 11.97 -10.64 10.25
N LEU A 116 12.07 -11.27 9.09
CA LEU A 116 10.94 -11.38 8.18
C LEU A 116 9.96 -12.40 8.77
N VAL A 117 8.79 -11.92 9.18
CA VAL A 117 7.77 -12.78 9.80
C VAL A 117 6.66 -13.16 8.84
N GLN A 118 6.43 -12.34 7.80
CA GLN A 118 5.40 -12.61 6.79
C GLN A 118 5.85 -12.08 5.43
N ASP A 119 5.38 -12.76 4.39
CA ASP A 119 5.66 -12.48 3.00
C ASP A 119 4.38 -12.77 2.20
N TYR A 120 3.76 -11.73 1.65
CA TYR A 120 2.46 -11.80 0.98
C TYR A 120 2.53 -11.31 -0.45
N HIS A 121 2.00 -12.12 -1.36
CA HIS A 121 1.59 -11.68 -2.69
C HIS A 121 0.16 -11.17 -2.61
N LEU A 122 -0.03 -9.86 -2.81
CA LEU A 122 -1.33 -9.22 -2.55
C LEU A 122 -2.42 -9.67 -3.52
N GLU A 123 -2.07 -9.96 -4.77
CA GLU A 123 -3.00 -10.47 -5.77
C GLU A 123 -3.62 -11.80 -5.33
N GLU A 124 -2.79 -12.76 -4.90
CA GLU A 124 -3.25 -14.08 -4.42
C GLU A 124 -4.20 -13.97 -3.23
N ILE A 125 -3.91 -13.04 -2.31
CA ILE A 125 -4.77 -12.84 -1.14
C ILE A 125 -6.08 -12.15 -1.54
N ARG A 126 -6.03 -11.14 -2.41
CA ARG A 126 -7.24 -10.42 -2.86
C ARG A 126 -8.20 -11.30 -3.67
N GLU A 127 -7.69 -12.33 -4.34
CA GLU A 127 -8.54 -13.32 -5.02
C GLU A 127 -9.38 -14.17 -4.05
N THR A 128 -8.84 -14.48 -2.89
CA THR A 128 -9.46 -15.37 -1.92
C THR A 128 -10.08 -14.66 -0.72
N ALA A 129 -9.59 -13.48 -0.36
CA ALA A 129 -10.07 -12.72 0.78
C ALA A 129 -11.20 -11.77 0.40
N LYS A 130 -12.19 -11.64 1.29
CA LYS A 130 -13.27 -10.65 1.14
C LYS A 130 -13.54 -9.91 2.43
N LYS A 131 -13.87 -8.62 2.27
CA LYS A 131 -14.44 -7.78 3.30
C LYS A 131 -15.91 -7.60 3.00
N LEU A 132 -16.76 -8.02 3.92
CA LEU A 132 -18.20 -8.01 3.71
C LEU A 132 -18.88 -7.17 4.78
N GLN A 133 -19.91 -6.43 4.38
CA GLN A 133 -20.87 -5.81 5.27
C GLN A 133 -22.16 -6.62 5.26
N LEU A 134 -22.60 -7.03 6.45
CA LEU A 134 -23.85 -7.77 6.62
C LEU A 134 -24.74 -7.06 7.64
N VAL A 135 -26.04 -7.12 7.38
CA VAL A 135 -27.07 -6.65 8.32
C VAL A 135 -28.07 -7.76 8.57
N PHE A 136 -28.29 -8.07 9.84
CA PHE A 136 -29.29 -9.07 10.25
C PHE A 136 -30.44 -8.41 11.04
N ASN A 137 -31.56 -9.11 11.11
CA ASN A 137 -32.72 -8.66 11.89
C ASN A 137 -32.47 -8.67 13.41
N ASP A 138 -31.62 -9.56 13.86
CA ASP A 138 -31.17 -9.64 15.26
C ASP A 138 -29.74 -9.12 15.43
N LYS A 139 -29.26 -9.08 16.68
CA LYS A 139 -27.90 -8.62 17.01
C LYS A 139 -26.93 -9.78 17.22
N THR A 140 -27.35 -11.01 16.94
CA THR A 140 -26.50 -12.18 17.11
C THR A 140 -25.50 -12.31 15.96
N ILE A 141 -24.26 -12.64 16.28
CA ILE A 141 -23.25 -12.97 15.28
C ILE A 141 -23.47 -14.43 14.86
N PRO A 142 -23.79 -14.69 13.58
CA PRO A 142 -23.96 -16.04 13.09
C PRO A 142 -22.74 -16.94 13.33
N ALA A 143 -22.96 -18.23 13.56
CA ALA A 143 -21.89 -19.19 13.81
C ALA A 143 -20.88 -19.25 12.65
N VAL A 144 -21.36 -19.23 11.41
CA VAL A 144 -20.51 -19.23 10.22
C VAL A 144 -19.53 -18.06 10.17
N LEU A 145 -19.93 -16.88 10.65
CA LEU A 145 -19.02 -15.73 10.72
C LEU A 145 -17.98 -15.90 11.83
N LYS A 146 -18.34 -16.52 12.95
CA LYS A 146 -17.37 -16.80 14.04
C LYS A 146 -16.34 -17.84 13.62
N GLU A 147 -16.71 -18.76 12.76
CA GLU A 147 -15.87 -19.87 12.30
C GLU A 147 -14.90 -19.42 11.19
N HIS A 148 -15.37 -18.58 10.25
CA HIS A 148 -14.61 -18.27 9.04
C HIS A 148 -14.02 -16.85 9.01
N SER A 149 -14.47 -15.92 9.88
CA SER A 149 -13.95 -14.55 9.88
C SER A 149 -12.76 -14.40 10.82
N GLN A 150 -11.75 -13.71 10.37
CA GLN A 150 -10.60 -13.31 11.19
C GLN A 150 -10.87 -12.01 11.95
N LEU A 151 -11.60 -11.08 11.34
CA LEU A 151 -12.00 -9.83 11.98
C LEU A 151 -13.51 -9.67 11.91
N ILE A 152 -14.13 -9.22 13.01
CA ILE A 152 -15.55 -8.87 13.06
C ILE A 152 -15.68 -7.52 13.78
N ARG A 153 -16.23 -6.52 13.06
CA ARG A 153 -16.65 -5.25 13.64
C ARG A 153 -18.16 -5.26 13.78
N VAL A 154 -18.66 -4.95 14.97
CA VAL A 154 -20.09 -4.90 15.26
C VAL A 154 -20.52 -3.46 15.51
N SER A 155 -21.49 -2.95 14.75
CA SER A 155 -22.11 -1.66 14.96
C SER A 155 -23.64 -1.80 14.92
N GLY A 156 -24.25 -2.00 16.09
CA GLY A 156 -25.68 -2.28 16.19
C GLY A 156 -26.07 -3.61 15.55
N ARG A 157 -26.71 -3.55 14.36
CA ARG A 157 -27.08 -4.70 13.53
C ARG A 157 -26.15 -4.92 12.35
N VAL A 158 -25.21 -4.00 12.16
CA VAL A 158 -24.25 -4.05 11.05
C VAL A 158 -23.02 -4.81 11.50
N LEU A 159 -22.66 -5.82 10.75
CA LEU A 159 -21.42 -6.59 10.90
C LEU A 159 -20.52 -6.27 9.70
N VAL A 160 -19.28 -5.86 9.96
CA VAL A 160 -18.24 -5.78 8.93
C VAL A 160 -17.22 -6.86 9.25
N VAL A 161 -17.00 -7.78 8.31
CA VAL A 161 -16.16 -8.95 8.52
C VAL A 161 -15.09 -9.05 7.44
N VAL A 162 -13.93 -9.61 7.81
CA VAL A 162 -12.87 -10.00 6.88
C VAL A 162 -12.73 -11.51 6.93
N ILE A 163 -12.84 -12.15 5.78
CA ILE A 163 -12.68 -13.59 5.57
C ILE A 163 -11.54 -13.79 4.58
N THR A 164 -10.41 -14.35 5.01
CA THR A 164 -9.21 -14.52 4.17
C THR A 164 -9.31 -15.66 3.18
N HIS A 165 -10.18 -16.64 3.43
CA HIS A 165 -10.44 -17.77 2.55
C HIS A 165 -11.94 -17.86 2.28
N TYR A 166 -12.43 -16.95 1.44
CA TYR A 166 -13.84 -16.91 1.05
C TYR A 166 -14.11 -17.90 -0.07
N THR A 167 -15.05 -18.80 0.15
CA THR A 167 -15.40 -19.85 -0.82
C THR A 167 -16.88 -19.75 -1.22
N PRO A 168 -17.28 -20.38 -2.35
CA PRO A 168 -18.67 -20.45 -2.75
C PRO A 168 -19.60 -21.07 -1.69
N GLU A 169 -19.07 -22.01 -0.89
CA GLU A 169 -19.82 -22.65 0.20
C GLU A 169 -20.11 -21.66 1.31
N ILE A 170 -19.15 -20.82 1.68
CA ILE A 170 -19.33 -19.74 2.67
C ILE A 170 -20.35 -18.73 2.15
N ASP A 171 -20.26 -18.33 0.87
CA ASP A 171 -21.23 -17.42 0.24
C ASP A 171 -22.65 -18.01 0.33
N GLN A 172 -22.84 -19.28 0.01
CA GLN A 172 -24.12 -19.95 0.08
C GLN A 172 -24.66 -20.01 1.52
N GLN A 173 -23.82 -20.32 2.50
CA GLN A 173 -24.21 -20.33 3.91
C GLN A 173 -24.63 -18.95 4.40
N LEU A 174 -23.90 -17.90 4.03
CA LEU A 174 -24.24 -16.53 4.41
C LEU A 174 -25.57 -16.07 3.79
N ARG A 175 -25.82 -16.38 2.52
CA ARG A 175 -27.09 -16.06 1.83
C ARG A 175 -28.27 -16.86 2.41
N ALA A 176 -28.05 -18.10 2.83
CA ALA A 176 -29.07 -18.92 3.45
C ALA A 176 -29.58 -18.36 4.79
N LEU A 177 -28.78 -17.51 5.46
CA LEU A 177 -29.20 -16.80 6.67
C LEU A 177 -30.16 -15.63 6.40
N ASN A 178 -30.47 -15.34 5.13
CA ASN A 178 -31.34 -14.26 4.68
C ASN A 178 -30.97 -12.89 5.32
N PRO A 179 -29.73 -12.41 5.19
CA PRO A 179 -29.35 -11.10 5.68
C PRO A 179 -30.18 -10.00 4.97
N VAL A 180 -30.51 -8.94 5.70
CA VAL A 180 -31.18 -7.76 5.15
C VAL A 180 -30.28 -7.05 4.12
N LEU A 181 -28.96 -7.11 4.37
CA LEU A 181 -27.92 -6.62 3.46
C LEU A 181 -26.74 -7.61 3.49
N LEU A 182 -26.20 -7.89 2.31
CA LEU A 182 -24.90 -8.54 2.12
C LEU A 182 -24.19 -7.80 0.98
N GLU A 183 -23.16 -7.06 1.32
CA GLU A 183 -22.42 -6.21 0.41
C GLU A 183 -20.92 -6.43 0.55
N GLU A 184 -20.19 -6.47 -0.55
CA GLU A 184 -18.73 -6.53 -0.56
C GLU A 184 -18.17 -5.11 -0.45
N LEU A 185 -17.24 -4.90 0.49
CA LEU A 185 -16.54 -3.65 0.70
C LEU A 185 -15.11 -3.73 0.15
N PRO A 186 -14.50 -2.58 -0.18
CA PRO A 186 -13.08 -2.55 -0.51
C PRO A 186 -12.23 -3.14 0.61
N LEU A 187 -11.39 -4.11 0.26
CA LEU A 187 -10.46 -4.78 1.18
C LEU A 187 -9.12 -4.05 1.14
N THR A 188 -8.73 -3.44 2.26
CA THR A 188 -7.48 -2.69 2.37
C THR A 188 -6.33 -3.57 2.88
N LEU A 189 -5.10 -3.10 2.65
CA LEU A 189 -3.90 -3.75 3.20
C LEU A 189 -3.93 -3.77 4.74
N GLU A 190 -4.49 -2.74 5.37
CA GLU A 190 -4.67 -2.69 6.83
C GLU A 190 -5.63 -3.78 7.33
N ASP A 191 -6.73 -4.05 6.60
CA ASP A 191 -7.66 -5.12 6.94
C ASP A 191 -6.97 -6.48 6.90
N LEU A 192 -6.17 -6.74 5.86
CA LEU A 192 -5.40 -7.98 5.71
C LEU A 192 -4.36 -8.14 6.82
N PHE A 193 -3.64 -7.09 7.13
CA PHE A 193 -2.66 -7.10 8.21
C PHE A 193 -3.31 -7.43 9.56
N ARG A 194 -4.41 -6.76 9.90
CA ARG A 194 -5.17 -7.01 11.12
C ARG A 194 -5.76 -8.42 11.17
N ALA A 195 -6.27 -8.92 10.05
CA ALA A 195 -6.79 -10.27 9.94
C ALA A 195 -5.73 -11.34 10.23
N ASN A 196 -4.51 -11.13 9.74
CA ASN A 196 -3.40 -12.05 9.97
C ASN A 196 -2.88 -12.01 11.41
N LEU A 197 -2.86 -10.85 12.04
CA LEU A 197 -2.51 -10.76 13.48
C LEU A 197 -3.55 -11.45 14.37
N ALA A 198 -4.80 -11.53 13.92
CA ALA A 198 -5.88 -12.21 14.65
C ALA A 198 -5.83 -13.74 14.54
N HIS A 199 -5.09 -14.28 13.56
CA HIS A 199 -5.04 -15.73 13.27
C HIS A 199 -4.52 -16.56 14.46
N ASP A 200 -3.67 -15.99 15.32
CA ASP A 200 -3.13 -16.66 16.50
C ASP A 200 -4.10 -16.70 17.70
N THR A 201 -5.21 -15.96 17.65
CA THR A 201 -6.11 -15.75 18.80
C THR A 201 -7.58 -16.08 18.54
N GLY A 202 -7.93 -16.60 17.36
CA GLY A 202 -9.32 -16.69 16.90
C GLY A 202 -9.83 -15.34 16.37
N TYR A 203 -11.15 -15.25 16.03
CA TYR A 203 -11.68 -13.97 15.53
C TYR A 203 -11.55 -12.85 16.57
N GLN A 204 -11.11 -11.66 16.13
CA GLN A 204 -11.07 -10.47 16.99
C GLN A 204 -12.32 -9.60 16.75
N LEU A 205 -13.01 -9.26 17.86
CA LEU A 205 -14.01 -8.20 17.84
C LEU A 205 -13.30 -6.85 17.82
N MET A 206 -13.44 -6.12 16.72
CA MET A 206 -12.97 -4.75 16.64
C MET A 206 -13.92 -3.84 17.43
N LYS A 207 -13.37 -3.07 18.38
CA LYS A 207 -14.11 -2.03 19.13
C LYS A 207 -14.27 -0.77 18.30
#